data_5ff46e921086c230e2145e7737b5ca32
#
_entry.id   5ff46e921086c230e2145e7737b5ca32
#
_cell.length_a   1.000
_cell.length_b   1.000
_cell.length_c   1.000
_cell.angle_alpha   90.00
_cell.angle_beta   90.00
_cell.angle_gamma   90.00
#
_symmetry.space_group_name_H-M   'P 1'
#
loop_
_entity.id
_entity.type
_entity.pdbx_description
1 polymer ?
#
loop_
_entity_poly.entity_id
_entity_poly.type
_entity_poly.pdbx_seq_one_letter_code
_entity_poly.pdbx_strand_id
1 'polypeptide(L)'
;MAAVKNKNHAPRRVSFAKIREPLEVPNLLSLQLESIDWLLGNDAWRARLADAEKSARGEVPKQSGLEEIFEEISPIEDFQGSMSLSFRDHRFEPPKYSIAECKERDITYAAPLFLTAEFTNNITGEIKSQTVFMGDFPLMTPRGTFVINGTERVVVSQIVRSPGVYFERTIEKTSDKDIFTTKIIPSRGAWLEFEIDKKDMVGVRIDRKRKLPVTIFLKALGWTSEQILEQFGEFESMKLTLEKDNAQTQDEALLDIYRKLRPGEPPTKEAAQNLIENLYFNAKRYDLAKVGRFKINKKLGLELDLDKSLLTIEDIVATIRYLVSLHKGEALMEYGKEVRVEIDDIDHFGNRRLRTVGELIQNQVRTGLSRMERVVRERMTTQDVEAITPQTLINIRPVVASIKEFFGTSQLSQFMDQTNPLSGMTHK
;
A
#
# COMPACT_ATOMS: atom_id res chain seq x y z
N MET A 1 14.32 -40.97 61.88
CA MET A 1 14.59 -41.04 60.42
C MET A 1 14.47 -39.68 59.82
N ALA A 2 15.60 -39.02 59.55
CA ALA A 2 15.60 -37.68 58.97
C ALA A 2 15.54 -37.76 57.47
N ALA A 3 14.54 -37.07 56.86
CA ALA A 3 14.35 -37.01 55.42
C ALA A 3 15.48 -36.16 54.77
N VAL A 4 16.28 -36.81 53.93
CA VAL A 4 17.30 -36.17 53.11
C VAL A 4 16.59 -35.35 52.04
N LYS A 5 16.63 -34.02 52.17
CA LYS A 5 16.21 -33.11 51.13
C LYS A 5 17.25 -33.18 50.00
N ASN A 6 16.89 -33.87 48.89
CA ASN A 6 17.62 -33.80 47.63
C ASN A 6 17.50 -32.36 47.08
N LYS A 7 18.55 -31.56 47.25
CA LYS A 7 18.71 -30.29 46.57
C LYS A 7 19.16 -30.65 45.14
N ASN A 8 18.26 -30.60 44.21
CA ASN A 8 18.58 -30.61 42.77
C ASN A 8 19.46 -29.38 42.50
N HIS A 9 20.77 -29.58 42.51
CA HIS A 9 21.71 -28.56 42.05
C HIS A 9 21.63 -28.50 40.51
N ALA A 10 20.79 -27.62 40.00
CA ALA A 10 20.90 -27.23 38.58
C ALA A 10 22.35 -26.70 38.37
N PRO A 11 23.03 -27.08 37.31
CA PRO A 11 24.38 -26.66 37.03
C PRO A 11 24.42 -25.12 36.98
N ARG A 12 25.27 -24.56 37.87
CA ARG A 12 25.46 -23.10 37.95
C ARG A 12 26.10 -22.61 36.66
N ARG A 13 25.38 -21.82 35.87
CA ARG A 13 25.96 -21.15 34.69
C ARG A 13 26.94 -20.10 35.14
N VAL A 14 28.19 -20.17 34.68
CA VAL A 14 29.21 -19.17 34.86
C VAL A 14 29.28 -18.35 33.58
N SER A 15 29.03 -17.04 33.67
CA SER A 15 29.17 -16.13 32.54
C SER A 15 30.58 -15.57 32.48
N PHE A 16 31.23 -15.71 31.36
CA PHE A 16 32.52 -15.10 31.02
C PHE A 16 32.36 -13.77 30.24
N ALA A 17 31.13 -13.27 30.10
CA ALA A 17 30.87 -12.01 29.42
C ALA A 17 31.46 -10.82 30.22
N LYS A 18 31.97 -9.83 29.51
CA LYS A 18 32.47 -8.58 30.09
C LYS A 18 31.33 -7.71 30.67
N ILE A 19 30.11 -7.91 30.20
CA ILE A 19 28.90 -7.21 30.64
C ILE A 19 28.32 -7.99 31.82
N ARG A 20 28.12 -7.31 32.96
CA ARG A 20 27.61 -7.92 34.20
C ARG A 20 26.15 -8.32 34.13
N GLU A 21 25.34 -7.54 33.39
CA GLU A 21 23.93 -7.83 33.15
C GLU A 21 23.74 -8.20 31.68
N PRO A 22 23.49 -9.53 31.37
CA PRO A 22 23.21 -9.92 30.01
C PRO A 22 21.87 -9.33 29.57
N LEU A 23 21.83 -8.74 28.39
CA LEU A 23 20.59 -8.31 27.78
C LEU A 23 19.71 -9.53 27.52
N GLU A 24 18.42 -9.39 27.81
CA GLU A 24 17.44 -10.42 27.46
C GLU A 24 17.36 -10.58 25.94
N VAL A 25 17.26 -11.83 25.50
CA VAL A 25 17.08 -12.11 24.06
C VAL A 25 15.68 -11.64 23.67
N PRO A 26 15.55 -10.73 22.69
CA PRO A 26 14.24 -10.28 22.25
C PRO A 26 13.45 -11.44 21.64
N ASN A 27 12.12 -11.33 21.63
CA ASN A 27 11.28 -12.30 20.93
C ASN A 27 11.53 -12.20 19.41
N LEU A 28 12.22 -13.18 18.84
CA LEU A 28 12.58 -13.20 17.42
C LEU A 28 11.38 -13.37 16.47
N LEU A 29 10.22 -13.74 17.01
CA LEU A 29 8.97 -13.86 16.25
C LEU A 29 8.05 -12.63 16.41
N SER A 30 8.46 -11.61 17.18
CA SER A 30 7.61 -10.44 17.44
C SER A 30 7.11 -9.79 16.18
N LEU A 31 7.95 -9.61 15.17
CA LEU A 31 7.58 -9.02 13.90
C LEU A 31 6.42 -9.75 13.21
N GLN A 32 6.46 -11.08 13.20
CA GLN A 32 5.43 -11.91 12.59
C GLN A 32 4.12 -11.86 13.39
N LEU A 33 4.20 -12.09 14.70
CA LEU A 33 3.05 -12.14 15.59
C LEU A 33 2.36 -10.79 15.73
N GLU A 34 3.12 -9.73 16.00
CA GLU A 34 2.57 -8.39 16.21
C GLU A 34 1.90 -7.82 14.95
N SER A 35 2.42 -8.15 13.76
CA SER A 35 1.80 -7.72 12.51
C SER A 35 0.43 -8.35 12.28
N ILE A 36 0.26 -9.60 12.70
CA ILE A 36 -1.03 -10.29 12.61
C ILE A 36 -1.98 -9.82 13.71
N ASP A 37 -1.47 -9.62 14.93
CA ASP A 37 -2.26 -9.06 16.02
C ASP A 37 -2.85 -7.69 15.63
N TRP A 38 -2.04 -6.85 14.98
CA TRP A 38 -2.52 -5.57 14.42
C TRP A 38 -3.57 -5.77 13.33
N LEU A 39 -3.35 -6.71 12.39
CA LEU A 39 -4.31 -6.97 11.31
C LEU A 39 -5.67 -7.36 11.86
N LEU A 40 -5.68 -8.29 12.84
CA LEU A 40 -6.91 -8.84 13.42
C LEU A 40 -7.57 -7.91 14.46
N GLY A 41 -6.83 -6.96 15.02
CA GLY A 41 -7.31 -6.09 16.10
C GLY A 41 -7.61 -6.84 17.40
N ASN A 42 -6.81 -7.88 17.70
CA ASN A 42 -7.02 -8.73 18.88
C ASN A 42 -6.65 -8.02 20.20
N ASP A 43 -6.99 -8.67 21.33
CA ASP A 43 -6.76 -8.10 22.66
C ASP A 43 -5.28 -7.83 22.94
N ALA A 44 -4.36 -8.64 22.41
CA ALA A 44 -2.93 -8.44 22.56
C ALA A 44 -2.45 -7.15 21.90
N TRP A 45 -2.95 -6.84 20.72
CA TRP A 45 -2.67 -5.57 20.03
C TRP A 45 -3.30 -4.39 20.78
N ARG A 46 -4.56 -4.50 21.20
CA ARG A 46 -5.25 -3.44 21.95
C ARG A 46 -4.56 -3.12 23.29
N ALA A 47 -4.05 -4.13 23.98
CA ALA A 47 -3.27 -3.93 25.20
C ALA A 47 -1.95 -3.18 24.92
N ARG A 48 -1.23 -3.57 23.87
CA ARG A 48 0.00 -2.85 23.44
C ARG A 48 -0.29 -1.40 23.03
N LEU A 49 -1.40 -1.15 22.36
CA LEU A 49 -1.84 0.18 21.99
C LEU A 49 -2.05 1.07 23.23
N ALA A 50 -2.79 0.57 24.23
CA ALA A 50 -3.05 1.28 25.45
C ALA A 50 -1.76 1.59 26.27
N ASP A 51 -0.78 0.69 26.24
CA ASP A 51 0.51 0.90 26.88
C ASP A 51 1.41 1.88 26.11
N ALA A 52 1.34 1.87 24.80
CA ALA A 52 2.07 2.81 23.94
C ALA A 52 1.52 4.24 24.07
N GLU A 53 0.20 4.41 24.14
CA GLU A 53 -0.43 5.71 24.40
C GLU A 53 -0.02 6.29 25.76
N LYS A 54 0.06 5.48 26.79
CA LYS A 54 0.55 5.90 28.12
C LYS A 54 2.02 6.33 28.11
N SER A 55 2.83 5.72 27.26
CA SER A 55 4.29 5.98 27.20
C SER A 55 4.68 7.11 26.26
N ALA A 56 3.74 7.74 25.56
CA ALA A 56 3.97 8.83 24.58
C ALA A 56 5.09 8.54 23.55
N ARG A 57 5.33 7.28 23.22
CA ARG A 57 6.37 6.84 22.30
C ARG A 57 5.80 6.67 20.89
N GLY A 58 5.72 7.77 20.16
CA GLY A 58 5.38 7.77 18.73
C GLY A 58 3.87 7.66 18.42
N GLU A 59 3.52 7.88 17.16
CA GLU A 59 2.17 7.62 16.66
C GLU A 59 1.96 6.12 16.51
N VAL A 60 1.03 5.57 17.26
CA VAL A 60 0.60 4.17 17.13
C VAL A 60 -0.67 4.14 16.29
N PRO A 61 -0.83 3.19 15.34
CA PRO A 61 -2.05 3.05 14.58
C PRO A 61 -3.25 2.85 15.52
N LYS A 62 -4.24 3.74 15.46
CA LYS A 62 -5.44 3.68 16.32
C LYS A 62 -6.44 2.62 15.86
N GLN A 63 -6.33 2.18 14.61
CA GLN A 63 -7.21 1.21 13.98
C GLN A 63 -6.44 -0.06 13.64
N SER A 64 -7.14 -1.18 13.69
CA SER A 64 -6.60 -2.46 13.21
C SER A 64 -6.56 -2.49 11.68
N GLY A 65 -5.74 -3.37 11.13
CA GLY A 65 -5.61 -3.47 9.67
C GLY A 65 -6.90 -3.88 8.96
N LEU A 66 -7.80 -4.63 9.59
CA LEU A 66 -9.12 -4.94 9.04
C LEU A 66 -10.08 -3.75 9.16
N GLU A 67 -10.09 -3.03 10.28
CA GLU A 67 -10.90 -1.83 10.48
C GLU A 67 -10.57 -0.78 9.42
N GLU A 68 -9.29 -0.52 9.15
CA GLU A 68 -8.84 0.39 8.09
C GLU A 68 -9.44 0.05 6.72
N ILE A 69 -9.46 -1.24 6.34
CA ILE A 69 -9.99 -1.65 5.04
C ILE A 69 -11.50 -1.51 4.99
N PHE A 70 -12.20 -1.88 6.06
CA PHE A 70 -13.66 -1.78 6.09
C PHE A 70 -14.12 -0.34 6.05
N GLU A 71 -13.41 0.57 6.70
CA GLU A 71 -13.67 2.00 6.63
C GLU A 71 -13.34 2.59 5.26
N GLU A 72 -12.22 2.18 4.64
CA GLU A 72 -11.82 2.62 3.30
C GLU A 72 -12.85 2.28 2.23
N ILE A 73 -13.49 1.11 2.33
CA ILE A 73 -14.49 0.66 1.35
C ILE A 73 -15.86 1.24 1.65
N SER A 74 -16.14 1.56 2.90
CA SER A 74 -17.44 2.11 3.34
C SER A 74 -17.48 3.63 3.13
N PRO A 75 -18.63 4.19 2.70
CA PRO A 75 -19.81 3.50 2.20
C PRO A 75 -19.67 3.03 0.74
N ILE A 76 -20.28 1.88 0.42
CA ILE A 76 -20.49 1.45 -0.96
C ILE A 76 -21.81 2.07 -1.42
N GLU A 77 -21.73 3.04 -2.33
CA GLU A 77 -22.89 3.75 -2.84
C GLU A 77 -23.31 3.25 -4.21
N ASP A 78 -24.60 3.31 -4.49
CA ASP A 78 -25.16 3.14 -5.83
C ASP A 78 -24.77 4.30 -6.74
N PHE A 79 -24.88 4.12 -8.07
CA PHE A 79 -24.58 5.14 -9.08
C PHE A 79 -25.40 6.44 -8.90
N GLN A 80 -26.59 6.35 -8.30
CA GLN A 80 -27.48 7.49 -8.04
C GLN A 80 -27.32 8.05 -6.63
N GLY A 81 -26.53 7.42 -5.75
CA GLY A 81 -26.41 7.78 -4.34
C GLY A 81 -27.68 7.54 -3.51
N SER A 82 -28.64 6.77 -4.05
CA SER A 82 -29.92 6.48 -3.40
C SER A 82 -29.80 5.43 -2.30
N MET A 83 -28.80 4.58 -2.36
CA MET A 83 -28.55 3.48 -1.42
C MET A 83 -27.10 3.45 -1.03
N SER A 84 -26.83 3.08 0.22
CA SER A 84 -25.47 2.89 0.73
C SER A 84 -25.37 1.65 1.61
N LEU A 85 -24.23 0.98 1.54
CA LEU A 85 -23.86 -0.15 2.38
C LEU A 85 -22.57 0.18 3.12
N SER A 86 -22.60 0.14 4.44
CA SER A 86 -21.46 0.41 5.30
C SER A 86 -21.11 -0.83 6.13
N PHE A 87 -19.83 -1.01 6.40
CA PHE A 87 -19.35 -2.06 7.26
C PHE A 87 -18.92 -1.47 8.60
N ARG A 88 -19.33 -2.15 9.69
CA ARG A 88 -18.95 -1.81 11.05
C ARG A 88 -18.52 -3.08 11.78
N ASP A 89 -17.96 -2.92 12.95
CA ASP A 89 -17.64 -3.98 13.93
C ASP A 89 -17.40 -5.38 13.37
N HIS A 90 -16.16 -5.75 13.27
CA HIS A 90 -15.80 -7.13 12.94
C HIS A 90 -15.52 -7.94 14.21
N ARG A 91 -15.85 -9.23 14.16
CA ARG A 91 -15.54 -10.16 15.23
C ARG A 91 -15.10 -11.51 14.69
N PHE A 92 -14.22 -12.15 15.41
CA PHE A 92 -13.83 -13.53 15.17
C PHE A 92 -14.50 -14.44 16.18
N GLU A 93 -15.00 -15.58 15.72
CA GLU A 93 -15.37 -16.66 16.60
C GLU A 93 -14.16 -17.58 16.84
N PRO A 94 -14.15 -18.34 17.95
CA PRO A 94 -13.06 -19.27 18.20
C PRO A 94 -12.94 -20.31 17.09
N PRO A 95 -11.71 -20.76 16.76
CA PRO A 95 -11.49 -21.77 15.72
C PRO A 95 -12.17 -23.08 16.10
N LYS A 96 -12.77 -23.75 15.10
CA LYS A 96 -13.51 -25.01 15.29
C LYS A 96 -12.65 -26.21 15.70
N TYR A 97 -11.39 -26.20 15.25
CA TYR A 97 -10.44 -27.29 15.44
C TYR A 97 -9.13 -26.76 16.01
N SER A 98 -8.46 -27.59 16.80
CA SER A 98 -7.13 -27.31 17.30
C SER A 98 -6.08 -27.40 16.17
N ILE A 99 -4.90 -26.82 16.39
CA ILE A 99 -3.80 -26.86 15.42
C ILE A 99 -3.39 -28.30 15.10
N ALA A 100 -3.40 -29.19 16.12
CA ALA A 100 -3.05 -30.62 15.96
C ALA A 100 -4.07 -31.32 15.07
N GLU A 101 -5.36 -31.13 15.35
CA GLU A 101 -6.45 -31.72 14.56
C GLU A 101 -6.46 -31.23 13.13
N CYS A 102 -6.11 -29.92 12.90
CA CYS A 102 -6.02 -29.37 11.55
C CYS A 102 -4.91 -30.06 10.74
N LYS A 103 -3.79 -30.39 11.35
CA LYS A 103 -2.69 -31.12 10.69
C LYS A 103 -3.04 -32.59 10.42
N GLU A 104 -3.73 -33.23 11.35
CA GLU A 104 -4.11 -34.61 11.23
C GLU A 104 -5.22 -34.85 10.18
N ARG A 105 -6.13 -33.88 10.03
CA ARG A 105 -7.27 -33.97 9.11
C ARG A 105 -7.08 -33.25 7.79
N ASP A 106 -5.90 -32.73 7.51
CA ASP A 106 -5.58 -31.96 6.31
C ASP A 106 -6.49 -30.73 6.06
N ILE A 107 -6.86 -30.03 7.15
CA ILE A 107 -7.71 -28.83 7.08
C ILE A 107 -6.93 -27.57 7.46
N THR A 108 -7.49 -26.42 7.11
CA THR A 108 -6.89 -25.11 7.41
C THR A 108 -7.27 -24.67 8.83
N TYR A 109 -6.27 -24.21 9.60
CA TYR A 109 -6.50 -23.57 10.90
C TYR A 109 -7.01 -22.15 10.68
N ALA A 110 -8.30 -21.95 10.89
CA ALA A 110 -8.99 -20.70 10.62
C ALA A 110 -10.08 -20.41 11.64
N ALA A 111 -10.44 -19.14 11.77
CA ALA A 111 -11.56 -18.69 12.57
C ALA A 111 -12.64 -18.05 11.68
N PRO A 112 -13.92 -18.25 11.97
CA PRO A 112 -15.00 -17.58 11.28
C PRO A 112 -14.96 -16.08 11.53
N LEU A 113 -14.97 -15.28 10.45
CA LEU A 113 -15.05 -13.82 10.50
C LEU A 113 -16.49 -13.38 10.27
N PHE A 114 -17.03 -12.60 11.19
CA PHE A 114 -18.33 -11.95 11.08
C PHE A 114 -18.17 -10.44 11.04
N LEU A 115 -19.03 -9.80 10.27
CA LEU A 115 -19.02 -8.36 10.06
C LEU A 115 -20.45 -7.81 10.17
N THR A 116 -20.65 -6.70 10.85
CA THR A 116 -21.93 -6.01 10.88
C THR A 116 -22.03 -5.11 9.64
N ALA A 117 -23.02 -5.39 8.79
CA ALA A 117 -23.29 -4.62 7.58
C ALA A 117 -24.59 -3.82 7.78
N GLU A 118 -24.52 -2.53 7.52
CA GLU A 118 -25.65 -1.59 7.58
C GLU A 118 -25.99 -1.13 6.16
N PHE A 119 -27.20 -1.45 5.72
CA PHE A 119 -27.76 -0.94 4.49
C PHE A 119 -28.66 0.24 4.81
N THR A 120 -28.43 1.37 4.18
CA THR A 120 -29.21 2.59 4.32
C THR A 120 -29.84 2.95 2.98
N ASN A 121 -31.15 3.13 2.99
CA ASN A 121 -31.88 3.73 1.88
C ASN A 121 -31.97 5.23 2.10
N ASN A 122 -31.24 6.01 1.34
CA ASN A 122 -31.16 7.46 1.49
C ASN A 122 -32.47 8.19 1.08
N ILE A 123 -33.36 7.50 0.34
CA ILE A 123 -34.64 8.06 -0.09
C ILE A 123 -35.68 7.92 1.03
N THR A 124 -35.80 6.74 1.63
CA THR A 124 -36.79 6.43 2.66
C THR A 124 -36.29 6.65 4.08
N GLY A 125 -34.96 6.76 4.26
CA GLY A 125 -34.33 6.82 5.58
C GLY A 125 -34.30 5.48 6.33
N GLU A 126 -34.67 4.37 5.67
CA GLU A 126 -34.67 3.04 6.28
C GLU A 126 -33.26 2.51 6.44
N ILE A 127 -32.95 2.00 7.64
CA ILE A 127 -31.65 1.37 7.96
C ILE A 127 -31.90 -0.10 8.33
N LYS A 128 -31.25 -1.01 7.59
CA LYS A 128 -31.24 -2.45 7.89
C LYS A 128 -29.85 -2.88 8.32
N SER A 129 -29.68 -3.30 9.58
CA SER A 129 -28.41 -3.79 10.11
C SER A 129 -28.47 -5.32 10.28
N GLN A 130 -27.46 -6.01 9.76
CA GLN A 130 -27.34 -7.47 9.87
C GLN A 130 -25.90 -7.89 10.05
N THR A 131 -25.67 -8.94 10.87
CA THR A 131 -24.35 -9.59 10.95
C THR A 131 -24.22 -10.59 9.81
N VAL A 132 -23.16 -10.44 9.02
CA VAL A 132 -22.87 -11.26 7.85
C VAL A 132 -21.60 -12.08 8.09
N PHE A 133 -21.64 -13.36 7.78
CA PHE A 133 -20.47 -14.22 7.75
C PHE A 133 -19.60 -13.89 6.53
N MET A 134 -18.31 -13.58 6.75
CA MET A 134 -17.37 -13.19 5.69
C MET A 134 -16.46 -14.32 5.21
N GLY A 135 -16.51 -15.46 5.89
CA GLY A 135 -15.69 -16.63 5.58
C GLY A 135 -14.76 -17.03 6.71
N ASP A 136 -14.11 -18.16 6.53
CA ASP A 136 -13.09 -18.64 7.46
C ASP A 136 -11.76 -17.98 7.15
N PHE A 137 -11.22 -17.22 8.13
CA PHE A 137 -9.98 -16.48 8.01
C PHE A 137 -8.82 -17.27 8.62
N PRO A 138 -7.74 -17.57 7.87
CA PRO A 138 -6.60 -18.32 8.40
C PRO A 138 -5.93 -17.59 9.56
N LEU A 139 -5.69 -18.28 10.65
CA LEU A 139 -5.03 -17.77 11.83
C LEU A 139 -3.56 -18.18 11.88
N MET A 140 -2.72 -17.29 12.41
CA MET A 140 -1.33 -17.60 12.71
C MET A 140 -1.23 -18.42 14.00
N THR A 141 -0.37 -19.43 13.99
CA THR A 141 -0.05 -20.20 15.19
C THR A 141 0.90 -19.38 16.10
N PRO A 142 1.01 -19.74 17.41
CA PRO A 142 1.99 -19.10 18.29
C PRO A 142 3.45 -19.26 17.84
N ARG A 143 3.71 -20.15 16.89
CA ARG A 143 5.03 -20.37 16.28
C ARG A 143 5.30 -19.48 15.08
N GLY A 144 4.41 -18.55 14.73
CA GLY A 144 4.54 -17.66 13.56
C GLY A 144 4.31 -18.34 12.22
N THR A 145 3.55 -19.43 12.19
CA THR A 145 3.22 -20.21 10.97
C THR A 145 1.71 -20.23 10.73
N PHE A 146 1.32 -20.55 9.50
CA PHE A 146 -0.07 -20.84 9.15
C PHE A 146 -0.22 -22.33 8.83
N VAL A 147 -1.33 -22.95 9.21
CA VAL A 147 -1.66 -24.32 8.82
C VAL A 147 -2.70 -24.24 7.72
N ILE A 148 -2.30 -24.57 6.51
CA ILE A 148 -3.15 -24.53 5.32
C ILE A 148 -3.23 -25.94 4.73
N ASN A 149 -4.46 -26.49 4.69
CA ASN A 149 -4.69 -27.87 4.24
C ASN A 149 -3.74 -28.88 4.92
N GLY A 150 -3.61 -28.78 6.25
CA GLY A 150 -2.75 -29.65 7.07
C GLY A 150 -1.26 -29.33 7.04
N THR A 151 -0.78 -28.53 6.08
CA THR A 151 0.64 -28.19 5.94
C THR A 151 1.00 -26.88 6.63
N GLU A 152 2.14 -26.84 7.32
CA GLU A 152 2.66 -25.60 7.89
C GLU A 152 3.30 -24.73 6.80
N ARG A 153 2.85 -23.48 6.71
CA ARG A 153 3.37 -22.47 5.80
C ARG A 153 3.87 -21.27 6.57
N VAL A 154 4.92 -20.65 6.04
CA VAL A 154 5.47 -19.38 6.50
C VAL A 154 5.20 -18.32 5.45
N VAL A 155 4.64 -17.20 5.84
CA VAL A 155 4.53 -16.03 4.99
C VAL A 155 5.75 -15.15 5.25
N VAL A 156 6.60 -15.00 4.23
CA VAL A 156 7.85 -14.26 4.32
C VAL A 156 7.57 -12.77 4.15
N SER A 157 8.17 -11.95 5.01
CA SER A 157 8.11 -10.49 4.89
C SER A 157 8.83 -10.02 3.63
N GLN A 158 8.37 -8.95 3.01
CA GLN A 158 8.90 -8.44 1.75
C GLN A 158 9.59 -7.10 1.96
N ILE A 159 10.83 -6.98 1.45
CA ILE A 159 11.52 -5.69 1.39
C ILE A 159 11.09 -4.97 0.12
N VAL A 160 10.52 -3.77 0.26
CA VAL A 160 10.03 -2.95 -0.84
C VAL A 160 10.60 -1.55 -0.74
N ARG A 161 10.63 -0.82 -1.86
CA ARG A 161 10.95 0.62 -1.81
C ARG A 161 9.90 1.34 -0.98
N SER A 162 10.37 2.22 -0.10
CA SER A 162 9.48 3.10 0.65
C SER A 162 8.75 4.05 -0.31
N PRO A 163 7.48 4.39 -0.07
CA PRO A 163 6.81 5.40 -0.88
C PRO A 163 7.54 6.74 -0.76
N GLY A 164 7.53 7.52 -1.85
CA GLY A 164 8.23 8.80 -1.94
C GLY A 164 8.71 9.12 -3.34
N VAL A 165 9.57 10.12 -3.47
CA VAL A 165 10.22 10.51 -4.73
C VAL A 165 11.69 10.13 -4.70
N TYR A 166 12.19 9.58 -5.82
CA TYR A 166 13.57 9.10 -5.95
C TYR A 166 14.19 9.61 -7.24
N PHE A 167 15.43 10.07 -7.15
CA PHE A 167 16.22 10.56 -8.26
C PHE A 167 17.42 9.65 -8.51
N GLU A 168 17.52 9.13 -9.72
CA GLU A 168 18.54 8.19 -10.15
C GLU A 168 19.32 8.77 -11.31
N ARG A 169 20.62 8.47 -11.38
CA ARG A 169 21.49 8.78 -12.52
C ARG A 169 21.99 7.46 -13.10
N THR A 170 21.81 7.28 -14.40
CA THR A 170 22.29 6.10 -15.12
C THR A 170 23.09 6.55 -16.34
N ILE A 171 24.15 5.82 -16.66
CA ILE A 171 24.95 6.09 -17.87
C ILE A 171 24.39 5.22 -18.99
N GLU A 172 24.05 5.84 -20.11
CA GLU A 172 23.58 5.10 -21.27
C GLU A 172 24.75 4.36 -21.94
N LYS A 173 24.60 3.04 -22.12
CA LYS A 173 25.65 2.16 -22.65
C LYS A 173 26.10 2.48 -24.08
N THR A 174 25.29 3.19 -24.85
CA THR A 174 25.53 3.48 -26.27
C THR A 174 26.15 4.84 -26.53
N SER A 175 25.96 5.83 -25.64
CA SER A 175 26.38 7.21 -25.85
C SER A 175 27.24 7.80 -24.73
N ASP A 176 27.49 7.03 -23.67
CA ASP A 176 28.19 7.44 -22.43
C ASP A 176 27.62 8.75 -21.81
N LYS A 177 26.38 9.12 -22.21
CA LYS A 177 25.69 10.28 -21.63
C LYS A 177 24.93 9.89 -20.37
N ASP A 178 24.89 10.81 -19.43
CA ASP A 178 24.09 10.67 -18.23
C ASP A 178 22.60 10.83 -18.55
N ILE A 179 21.81 9.87 -18.07
CA ILE A 179 20.36 9.90 -18.07
C ILE A 179 19.90 10.09 -16.64
N PHE A 180 19.14 11.14 -16.41
CA PHE A 180 18.54 11.42 -15.13
C PHE A 180 17.08 10.95 -15.13
N THR A 181 16.74 10.14 -14.14
CA THR A 181 15.38 9.60 -13.98
C THR A 181 14.87 9.89 -12.58
N THR A 182 13.60 10.19 -12.49
CA THR A 182 12.91 10.29 -11.19
C THR A 182 11.66 9.45 -11.20
N LYS A 183 11.32 8.90 -10.03
CA LYS A 183 10.16 8.03 -9.84
C LYS A 183 9.40 8.47 -8.62
N ILE A 184 8.13 8.80 -8.78
CA ILE A 184 7.20 8.97 -7.68
C ILE A 184 6.56 7.61 -7.44
N ILE A 185 6.84 7.03 -6.27
CA ILE A 185 6.38 5.71 -5.86
C ILE A 185 5.35 5.89 -4.75
N PRO A 186 4.06 5.59 -4.99
CA PRO A 186 3.05 5.60 -3.94
C PRO A 186 3.12 4.32 -3.07
N SER A 187 2.47 4.35 -1.93
CA SER A 187 2.17 3.15 -1.15
C SER A 187 1.20 2.25 -1.91
N ARG A 188 0.20 2.87 -2.55
CA ARG A 188 -0.79 2.22 -3.42
C ARG A 188 -1.09 3.11 -4.61
N GLY A 189 -1.06 2.56 -5.82
CA GLY A 189 -1.41 3.28 -7.05
C GLY A 189 -0.37 3.15 -8.16
N ALA A 190 -0.56 3.92 -9.22
CA ALA A 190 0.29 3.92 -10.39
C ALA A 190 1.58 4.72 -10.15
N TRP A 191 2.69 4.22 -10.65
CA TRP A 191 3.96 4.96 -10.63
C TRP A 191 3.94 6.08 -11.65
N LEU A 192 4.57 7.20 -11.29
CA LEU A 192 4.82 8.31 -12.21
C LEU A 192 6.33 8.49 -12.33
N GLU A 193 6.86 8.34 -13.54
CA GLU A 193 8.29 8.41 -13.79
C GLU A 193 8.60 9.56 -14.77
N PHE A 194 9.65 10.33 -14.48
CA PHE A 194 10.16 11.35 -15.39
C PHE A 194 11.60 11.00 -15.77
N GLU A 195 12.00 11.34 -16.99
CA GLU A 195 13.29 10.98 -17.54
C GLU A 195 13.79 12.10 -18.45
N ILE A 196 15.04 12.52 -18.29
CA ILE A 196 15.73 13.37 -19.26
C ILE A 196 16.59 12.45 -20.13
N ASP A 197 16.27 12.41 -21.41
CA ASP A 197 16.95 11.53 -22.35
C ASP A 197 18.24 12.12 -22.92
N LYS A 198 18.96 11.33 -23.73
CA LYS A 198 20.21 11.77 -24.41
C LYS A 198 20.08 12.97 -25.34
N LYS A 199 18.87 13.38 -25.68
CA LYS A 199 18.55 14.55 -26.48
C LYS A 199 18.12 15.74 -25.63
N ASP A 200 18.36 15.65 -24.33
CA ASP A 200 18.00 16.63 -23.31
C ASP A 200 16.48 16.94 -23.27
N MET A 201 15.67 15.99 -23.71
CA MET A 201 14.21 16.11 -23.66
C MET A 201 13.65 15.48 -22.39
N VAL A 202 12.73 16.18 -21.74
CA VAL A 202 12.04 15.71 -20.55
C VAL A 202 10.80 14.91 -20.94
N GLY A 203 10.79 13.64 -20.58
CA GLY A 203 9.67 12.74 -20.84
C GLY A 203 9.04 12.23 -19.56
N VAL A 204 7.79 11.83 -19.65
CA VAL A 204 7.01 11.19 -18.58
C VAL A 204 6.57 9.79 -19.00
N ARG A 205 6.59 8.85 -18.06
CA ARG A 205 5.99 7.52 -18.20
C ARG A 205 4.91 7.38 -17.15
N ILE A 206 3.70 7.12 -17.59
CA ILE A 206 2.54 6.89 -16.75
C ILE A 206 2.37 5.38 -16.61
N ASP A 207 2.37 4.87 -15.37
CA ASP A 207 2.17 3.45 -15.05
C ASP A 207 3.08 2.52 -15.89
N ARG A 208 4.37 2.86 -16.03
CA ARG A 208 5.38 2.09 -16.78
C ARG A 208 5.05 1.90 -18.28
N LYS A 209 4.14 2.70 -18.84
CA LYS A 209 3.80 2.67 -20.26
C LYS A 209 4.82 3.43 -21.12
N ARG A 210 4.49 3.66 -22.39
CA ARG A 210 5.37 4.36 -23.33
C ARG A 210 5.62 5.81 -22.89
N LYS A 211 6.84 6.29 -23.11
CA LYS A 211 7.28 7.65 -22.82
C LYS A 211 6.49 8.68 -23.64
N LEU A 212 6.14 9.77 -23.00
CA LEU A 212 5.47 10.96 -23.53
C LEU A 212 6.31 12.19 -23.20
N PRO A 213 6.26 13.29 -23.98
CA PRO A 213 6.78 14.58 -23.53
C PRO A 213 6.09 15.03 -22.25
N VAL A 214 6.87 15.57 -21.31
CA VAL A 214 6.31 16.05 -20.04
C VAL A 214 5.36 17.23 -20.23
N THR A 215 5.57 18.03 -21.27
CA THR A 215 4.73 19.18 -21.64
C THR A 215 3.29 18.75 -21.98
N ILE A 216 3.12 17.62 -22.67
CA ILE A 216 1.79 17.04 -22.92
C ILE A 216 1.10 16.67 -21.60
N PHE A 217 1.84 16.10 -20.64
CA PHE A 217 1.27 15.74 -19.34
C PHE A 217 0.88 16.99 -18.53
N LEU A 218 1.70 18.04 -18.51
CA LEU A 218 1.36 19.30 -17.85
C LEU A 218 0.16 19.99 -18.51
N LYS A 219 0.07 20.00 -19.84
CA LYS A 219 -1.10 20.53 -20.56
C LYS A 219 -2.37 19.73 -20.24
N ALA A 220 -2.29 18.42 -20.14
CA ALA A 220 -3.42 17.58 -19.74
C ALA A 220 -3.91 17.90 -18.31
N LEU A 221 -3.00 18.33 -17.42
CA LEU A 221 -3.33 18.81 -16.07
C LEU A 221 -3.87 20.26 -16.05
N GLY A 222 -4.01 20.90 -17.21
CA GLY A 222 -4.60 22.23 -17.34
C GLY A 222 -3.59 23.38 -17.45
N TRP A 223 -2.30 23.10 -17.59
CA TRP A 223 -1.29 24.14 -17.77
C TRP A 223 -1.23 24.64 -19.22
N THR A 224 -1.06 25.94 -19.40
CA THR A 224 -0.82 26.55 -20.70
C THR A 224 0.67 26.53 -21.05
N SER A 225 0.99 26.66 -22.35
CA SER A 225 2.40 26.77 -22.79
C SER A 225 3.11 27.97 -22.18
N GLU A 226 2.39 29.06 -21.93
CA GLU A 226 2.91 30.25 -21.27
C GLU A 226 3.28 30.00 -19.82
N GLN A 227 2.40 29.35 -19.08
CA GLN A 227 2.64 28.96 -17.68
C GLN A 227 3.83 27.99 -17.56
N ILE A 228 3.96 27.05 -18.50
CA ILE A 228 5.12 26.13 -18.54
C ILE A 228 6.42 26.92 -18.77
N LEU A 229 6.42 27.92 -19.68
CA LEU A 229 7.57 28.75 -19.92
C LEU A 229 7.88 29.68 -18.76
N GLU A 230 6.89 30.22 -18.08
CA GLU A 230 7.08 31.05 -16.89
C GLU A 230 7.76 30.28 -15.77
N GLN A 231 7.32 29.03 -15.52
CA GLN A 231 7.84 28.19 -14.45
C GLN A 231 9.15 27.46 -14.76
N PHE A 232 9.40 27.15 -16.04
CA PHE A 232 10.53 26.32 -16.46
C PHE A 232 11.37 26.94 -17.57
N GLY A 233 11.12 28.22 -17.95
CA GLY A 233 11.80 28.89 -19.04
C GLY A 233 13.29 29.11 -18.84
N GLU A 234 13.81 28.91 -17.64
CA GLU A 234 15.26 28.93 -17.35
C GLU A 234 15.98 27.68 -17.86
N PHE A 235 15.23 26.59 -18.11
CA PHE A 235 15.77 25.28 -18.45
C PHE A 235 15.65 25.01 -19.95
N GLU A 236 16.76 24.82 -20.61
CA GLU A 236 16.83 24.54 -22.05
C GLU A 236 16.13 23.23 -22.43
N SER A 237 16.24 22.21 -21.59
CA SER A 237 15.59 20.90 -21.77
C SER A 237 14.06 21.02 -21.85
N MET A 238 13.47 21.91 -21.09
CA MET A 238 12.01 22.14 -21.13
C MET A 238 11.59 22.91 -22.39
N LYS A 239 12.38 23.89 -22.83
CA LYS A 239 12.14 24.61 -24.10
C LYS A 239 12.20 23.65 -25.29
N LEU A 240 13.26 22.83 -25.37
CA LEU A 240 13.41 21.81 -26.42
C LEU A 240 12.26 20.83 -26.45
N THR A 241 11.74 20.48 -25.27
CA THR A 241 10.60 19.56 -25.14
C THR A 241 9.32 20.22 -25.63
N LEU A 242 9.10 21.49 -25.32
CA LEU A 242 7.93 22.27 -25.73
C LEU A 242 7.90 22.53 -27.23
N GLU A 243 9.06 22.81 -27.85
CA GLU A 243 9.16 22.99 -29.29
C GLU A 243 8.81 21.77 -30.12
N LYS A 244 9.04 20.58 -29.57
CA LYS A 244 8.71 19.29 -30.20
C LYS A 244 7.33 18.76 -29.83
N ASP A 245 6.57 19.50 -29.04
CA ASP A 245 5.25 19.11 -28.60
C ASP A 245 4.22 19.32 -29.71
N ASN A 246 3.46 18.27 -30.01
CA ASN A 246 2.42 18.28 -31.04
C ASN A 246 1.06 18.74 -30.51
N ALA A 247 0.82 18.73 -29.19
CA ALA A 247 -0.44 19.11 -28.59
C ALA A 247 -0.42 20.61 -28.23
N GLN A 248 -1.39 21.36 -28.74
CA GLN A 248 -1.52 22.81 -28.40
C GLN A 248 -2.56 23.04 -27.31
N THR A 249 -3.59 22.22 -27.25
CA THR A 249 -4.70 22.35 -26.31
C THR A 249 -4.68 21.25 -25.25
N GLN A 250 -5.40 21.50 -24.12
CA GLN A 250 -5.60 20.51 -23.07
C GLN A 250 -6.28 19.24 -23.60
N ASP A 251 -7.27 19.42 -24.47
CA ASP A 251 -8.07 18.32 -25.00
C ASP A 251 -7.23 17.40 -25.91
N GLU A 252 -6.36 17.98 -26.74
CA GLU A 252 -5.43 17.19 -27.55
C GLU A 252 -4.43 16.42 -26.71
N ALA A 253 -3.92 17.04 -25.64
CA ALA A 253 -3.00 16.41 -24.70
C ALA A 253 -3.67 15.22 -23.97
N LEU A 254 -4.89 15.39 -23.49
CA LEU A 254 -5.68 14.32 -22.86
C LEU A 254 -5.93 13.14 -23.80
N LEU A 255 -6.30 13.42 -25.06
CA LEU A 255 -6.55 12.39 -26.05
C LEU A 255 -5.26 11.65 -26.45
N ASP A 256 -4.11 12.32 -26.53
CA ASP A 256 -2.83 11.67 -26.86
C ASP A 256 -2.40 10.73 -25.73
N ILE A 257 -2.54 11.17 -24.48
CA ILE A 257 -2.29 10.31 -23.30
C ILE A 257 -3.20 9.08 -23.32
N TYR A 258 -4.50 9.28 -23.56
CA TYR A 258 -5.47 8.18 -23.57
C TYR A 258 -5.14 7.14 -24.65
N ARG A 259 -4.83 7.57 -25.88
CA ARG A 259 -4.43 6.67 -26.98
C ARG A 259 -3.22 5.81 -26.64
N LYS A 260 -2.25 6.37 -25.88
CA LYS A 260 -1.04 5.66 -25.48
C LYS A 260 -1.26 4.71 -24.31
N LEU A 261 -2.16 5.07 -23.38
CA LEU A 261 -2.48 4.23 -22.22
C LEU A 261 -3.45 3.09 -22.57
N ARG A 262 -4.42 3.35 -23.48
CA ARG A 262 -5.45 2.39 -23.90
C ARG A 262 -5.54 2.30 -25.43
N PRO A 263 -4.57 1.67 -26.08
CA PRO A 263 -4.62 1.48 -27.53
C PRO A 263 -5.80 0.58 -27.89
N GLY A 264 -6.61 1.03 -28.86
CA GLY A 264 -7.78 0.29 -29.37
C GLY A 264 -9.13 0.74 -28.84
N GLU A 265 -9.19 1.59 -27.81
CA GLU A 265 -10.43 2.22 -27.36
C GLU A 265 -10.61 3.59 -28.03
N PRO A 266 -11.85 3.98 -28.41
CA PRO A 266 -12.12 5.30 -28.96
C PRO A 266 -11.82 6.37 -27.88
N PRO A 267 -10.95 7.35 -28.17
CA PRO A 267 -10.59 8.37 -27.22
C PRO A 267 -11.70 9.43 -27.11
N THR A 268 -12.27 9.59 -25.92
CA THR A 268 -13.18 10.70 -25.59
C THR A 268 -12.52 11.57 -24.51
N LYS A 269 -12.82 12.88 -24.52
CA LYS A 269 -12.29 13.84 -23.56
C LYS A 269 -12.60 13.41 -22.11
N GLU A 270 -13.86 13.08 -21.85
CA GLU A 270 -14.34 12.66 -20.52
C GLU A 270 -13.64 11.38 -20.03
N ALA A 271 -13.50 10.37 -20.89
CA ALA A 271 -12.81 9.14 -20.54
C ALA A 271 -11.33 9.38 -20.26
N ALA A 272 -10.67 10.28 -21.01
CA ALA A 272 -9.27 10.62 -20.80
C ALA A 272 -9.05 11.39 -19.49
N GLN A 273 -9.91 12.35 -19.18
CA GLN A 273 -9.87 13.10 -17.92
C GLN A 273 -10.11 12.17 -16.73
N ASN A 274 -11.17 11.36 -16.77
CA ASN A 274 -11.48 10.39 -15.75
C ASN A 274 -10.34 9.36 -15.54
N LEU A 275 -9.62 8.99 -16.61
CA LEU A 275 -8.50 8.08 -16.51
C LEU A 275 -7.36 8.66 -15.67
N ILE A 276 -6.94 9.91 -15.95
CA ILE A 276 -5.86 10.58 -15.22
C ILE A 276 -6.29 10.86 -13.78
N GLU A 277 -7.51 11.33 -13.57
CA GLU A 277 -8.06 11.58 -12.25
C GLU A 277 -8.08 10.31 -11.40
N ASN A 278 -8.54 9.19 -11.95
CA ASN A 278 -8.54 7.90 -11.28
C ASN A 278 -7.15 7.33 -11.01
N LEU A 279 -6.13 7.69 -11.79
CA LEU A 279 -4.76 7.18 -11.60
C LEU A 279 -4.04 7.86 -10.44
N TYR A 280 -4.23 9.18 -10.24
CA TYR A 280 -3.39 9.98 -9.33
C TYR A 280 -4.16 10.79 -8.30
N PHE A 281 -5.42 11.16 -8.57
CA PHE A 281 -6.19 12.09 -7.76
C PHE A 281 -7.40 11.46 -7.05
N ASN A 282 -7.60 10.15 -7.19
CA ASN A 282 -8.68 9.42 -6.54
C ASN A 282 -8.19 8.69 -5.29
N ALA A 283 -8.70 9.06 -4.11
CA ALA A 283 -8.33 8.49 -2.82
C ALA A 283 -8.53 6.96 -2.73
N LYS A 284 -9.53 6.41 -3.45
CA LYS A 284 -9.77 4.97 -3.48
C LYS A 284 -8.69 4.19 -4.25
N ARG A 285 -7.94 4.84 -5.15
CA ARG A 285 -6.99 4.19 -6.06
C ARG A 285 -5.54 4.58 -5.83
N TYR A 286 -5.29 5.76 -5.29
CA TYR A 286 -3.96 6.31 -5.08
C TYR A 286 -3.77 6.74 -3.63
N ASP A 287 -2.66 6.35 -3.03
CA ASP A 287 -2.31 6.71 -1.67
C ASP A 287 -0.78 6.74 -1.51
N LEU A 288 -0.26 7.87 -1.07
CA LEU A 288 1.15 8.05 -0.71
C LEU A 288 1.45 7.52 0.69
N ALA A 289 0.45 7.38 1.53
CA ALA A 289 0.54 7.26 2.97
C ALA A 289 1.33 8.42 3.64
N LYS A 290 1.25 8.56 4.96
CA LYS A 290 1.96 9.61 5.72
C LYS A 290 3.47 9.58 5.50
N VAL A 291 4.06 8.38 5.40
CA VAL A 291 5.50 8.19 5.16
C VAL A 291 5.92 8.73 3.78
N GLY A 292 5.14 8.44 2.74
CA GLY A 292 5.40 8.94 1.39
C GLY A 292 5.28 10.46 1.32
N ARG A 293 4.23 11.04 1.92
CA ARG A 293 4.05 12.49 2.00
C ARG A 293 5.20 13.15 2.74
N PHE A 294 5.60 12.64 3.89
CA PHE A 294 6.76 13.15 4.63
C PHE A 294 8.05 13.14 3.81
N LYS A 295 8.33 12.03 3.10
CA LYS A 295 9.54 11.93 2.27
C LYS A 295 9.52 12.89 1.09
N ILE A 296 8.37 13.03 0.42
CA ILE A 296 8.20 13.99 -0.69
C ILE A 296 8.42 15.41 -0.19
N ASN A 297 7.74 15.81 0.89
CA ASN A 297 7.89 17.14 1.47
C ASN A 297 9.37 17.43 1.83
N LYS A 298 10.01 16.50 2.54
CA LYS A 298 11.41 16.65 2.96
C LYS A 298 12.38 16.74 1.77
N LYS A 299 12.17 15.93 0.71
CA LYS A 299 13.07 15.89 -0.45
C LYS A 299 12.90 17.10 -1.35
N LEU A 300 11.66 17.51 -1.61
CA LEU A 300 11.33 18.61 -2.51
C LEU A 300 11.25 19.98 -1.81
N GLY A 301 11.36 20.02 -0.48
CA GLY A 301 11.24 21.28 0.29
C GLY A 301 9.80 21.78 0.42
N LEU A 302 8.80 20.92 0.25
CA LEU A 302 7.39 21.27 0.36
C LEU A 302 6.90 21.24 1.82
N GLU A 303 5.90 22.07 2.13
CA GLU A 303 5.29 22.16 3.47
C GLU A 303 3.81 21.74 3.43
N LEU A 304 3.49 20.69 2.68
CA LEU A 304 2.13 20.17 2.62
C LEU A 304 1.79 19.34 3.86
N ASP A 305 0.51 19.35 4.24
CA ASP A 305 0.00 18.58 5.37
C ASP A 305 0.26 17.06 5.17
N LEU A 306 0.68 16.39 6.24
CA LEU A 306 0.97 14.94 6.23
C LEU A 306 -0.28 14.07 5.99
N ASP A 307 -1.46 14.60 6.28
CA ASP A 307 -2.73 13.91 6.03
C ASP A 307 -3.17 13.97 4.55
N LYS A 308 -2.53 14.80 3.72
CA LYS A 308 -2.73 14.80 2.26
C LYS A 308 -2.05 13.61 1.61
N SER A 309 -2.77 12.49 1.53
CA SER A 309 -2.26 11.23 0.97
C SER A 309 -2.27 11.16 -0.57
N LEU A 310 -2.97 12.09 -1.24
CA LEU A 310 -3.05 12.16 -2.70
C LEU A 310 -1.89 12.95 -3.30
N LEU A 311 -1.53 12.60 -4.53
CA LEU A 311 -0.58 13.40 -5.31
C LEU A 311 -1.19 14.76 -5.64
N THR A 312 -0.41 15.83 -5.54
CA THR A 312 -0.82 17.19 -5.91
C THR A 312 -0.08 17.66 -7.16
N ILE A 313 -0.62 18.68 -7.82
CA ILE A 313 0.05 19.30 -8.96
C ILE A 313 1.37 19.92 -8.51
N GLU A 314 1.42 20.49 -7.30
CA GLU A 314 2.63 21.04 -6.69
C GLU A 314 3.75 20.00 -6.57
N ASP A 315 3.41 18.76 -6.13
CA ASP A 315 4.37 17.66 -6.06
C ASP A 315 4.99 17.35 -7.43
N ILE A 316 4.14 17.33 -8.47
CA ILE A 316 4.55 17.02 -9.85
C ILE A 316 5.50 18.12 -10.35
N VAL A 317 5.11 19.38 -10.19
CA VAL A 317 5.90 20.53 -10.63
C VAL A 317 7.24 20.61 -9.90
N ALA A 318 7.22 20.45 -8.56
CA ALA A 318 8.45 20.45 -7.76
C ALA A 318 9.36 19.27 -8.13
N THR A 319 8.80 18.10 -8.42
CA THR A 319 9.58 16.93 -8.89
C THR A 319 10.26 17.20 -10.23
N ILE A 320 9.54 17.78 -11.20
CA ILE A 320 10.11 18.12 -12.51
C ILE A 320 11.20 19.18 -12.34
N ARG A 321 10.97 20.22 -11.53
CA ARG A 321 11.94 21.27 -11.25
C ARG A 321 13.20 20.70 -10.62
N TYR A 322 13.07 19.83 -9.62
CA TYR A 322 14.21 19.17 -8.99
C TYR A 322 14.99 18.31 -9.99
N LEU A 323 14.32 17.55 -10.88
CA LEU A 323 14.97 16.75 -11.90
C LEU A 323 15.79 17.60 -12.89
N VAL A 324 15.22 18.71 -13.35
CA VAL A 324 15.87 19.59 -14.32
C VAL A 324 17.03 20.37 -13.67
N SER A 325 16.88 20.78 -12.40
CA SER A 325 17.97 21.38 -11.61
C SER A 325 19.10 20.38 -11.35
N LEU A 326 18.78 19.13 -11.07
CA LEU A 326 19.77 18.05 -10.92
C LEU A 326 20.55 17.81 -12.21
N HIS A 327 19.90 17.87 -13.39
CA HIS A 327 20.54 17.76 -14.69
C HIS A 327 21.47 18.95 -14.98
N LYS A 328 21.07 20.17 -14.60
CA LYS A 328 21.87 21.40 -14.76
C LYS A 328 23.01 21.48 -13.74
N GLY A 329 22.89 20.78 -12.61
CA GLY A 329 23.85 20.81 -11.50
C GLY A 329 23.73 22.05 -10.62
N GLU A 330 22.59 22.70 -10.59
CA GLU A 330 22.28 23.88 -9.79
C GLU A 330 21.46 23.53 -8.56
N ALA A 331 21.66 24.27 -7.46
CA ALA A 331 20.82 24.18 -6.28
C ALA A 331 19.43 24.74 -6.57
N LEU A 332 18.41 24.16 -5.96
CA LEU A 332 17.02 24.57 -6.09
C LEU A 332 16.63 25.51 -4.95
N MET A 333 15.97 26.63 -5.28
CA MET A 333 15.35 27.50 -4.29
C MET A 333 13.84 27.23 -4.25
N GLU A 334 13.35 26.69 -3.14
CA GLU A 334 11.92 26.41 -2.94
C GLU A 334 11.45 27.05 -1.62
N TYR A 335 10.36 27.81 -1.65
CA TYR A 335 9.81 28.54 -0.49
C TYR A 335 10.86 29.35 0.31
N GLY A 336 11.85 29.94 -0.39
CA GLY A 336 12.94 30.71 0.23
C GLY A 336 13.99 29.88 0.95
N LYS A 337 13.96 28.56 0.81
CA LYS A 337 14.98 27.63 1.32
C LYS A 337 15.80 27.06 0.19
N GLU A 338 17.10 26.95 0.39
CA GLU A 338 17.98 26.25 -0.54
C GLU A 338 17.81 24.72 -0.36
N VAL A 339 17.29 24.06 -1.38
CA VAL A 339 17.17 22.60 -1.42
C VAL A 339 18.37 22.04 -2.17
N ARG A 340 19.19 21.28 -1.48
CA ARG A 340 20.32 20.60 -2.08
C ARG A 340 19.85 19.45 -2.96
N VAL A 341 20.21 19.50 -4.24
CA VAL A 341 19.85 18.47 -5.23
C VAL A 341 20.88 17.34 -5.16
N GLU A 342 20.42 16.14 -4.83
CA GLU A 342 21.27 14.95 -4.67
C GLU A 342 20.59 13.72 -5.27
N ILE A 343 21.42 12.82 -5.82
CA ILE A 343 20.98 11.50 -6.29
C ILE A 343 20.70 10.62 -5.06
N ASP A 344 19.65 9.83 -5.15
CA ASP A 344 19.27 8.93 -4.06
C ASP A 344 19.98 7.58 -4.15
N ASP A 345 20.43 7.08 -3.01
CA ASP A 345 20.85 5.69 -2.87
C ASP A 345 19.61 4.81 -2.65
N ILE A 346 19.29 4.01 -3.67
CA ILE A 346 18.11 3.14 -3.67
C ILE A 346 18.27 1.99 -2.68
N ASP A 347 19.50 1.54 -2.44
CA ASP A 347 19.78 0.38 -1.61
C ASP A 347 19.90 0.71 -0.13
N HIS A 348 19.98 2.00 0.20
CA HIS A 348 20.00 2.45 1.58
C HIS A 348 18.71 2.04 2.31
N PHE A 349 18.83 1.47 3.52
CA PHE A 349 17.68 1.01 4.31
C PHE A 349 16.68 2.10 4.67
N GLY A 350 17.08 3.37 4.68
CA GLY A 350 16.16 4.51 4.79
C GLY A 350 15.17 4.63 3.62
N ASN A 351 15.51 4.05 2.46
CA ASN A 351 14.71 4.05 1.24
C ASN A 351 14.02 2.71 0.96
N ARG A 352 14.31 1.71 1.77
CA ARG A 352 13.71 0.37 1.70
C ARG A 352 12.97 0.10 3.00
N ARG A 353 11.70 -0.27 2.92
CA ARG A 353 10.90 -0.66 4.06
C ARG A 353 10.56 -2.14 4.04
N LEU A 354 10.22 -2.66 5.19
CA LEU A 354 9.74 -4.01 5.31
C LEU A 354 8.21 -4.00 5.25
N ARG A 355 7.66 -4.78 4.33
CA ARG A 355 6.23 -5.08 4.27
C ARG A 355 5.99 -6.35 5.07
N THR A 356 5.29 -6.22 6.18
CA THR A 356 5.04 -7.32 7.13
C THR A 356 3.93 -8.25 6.63
N VAL A 357 3.81 -9.40 7.28
CA VAL A 357 2.79 -10.40 6.95
C VAL A 357 1.37 -9.85 7.06
N GLY A 358 1.08 -9.07 8.12
CA GLY A 358 -0.22 -8.44 8.28
C GLY A 358 -0.58 -7.53 7.10
N GLU A 359 0.36 -6.69 6.64
CA GLU A 359 0.16 -5.82 5.48
C GLU A 359 -0.03 -6.61 4.17
N LEU A 360 0.68 -7.72 3.99
CA LEU A 360 0.53 -8.59 2.82
C LEU A 360 -0.89 -9.18 2.74
N ILE A 361 -1.38 -9.71 3.86
CA ILE A 361 -2.74 -10.26 3.95
C ILE A 361 -3.77 -9.13 3.81
N GLN A 362 -3.55 -7.98 4.45
CA GLN A 362 -4.39 -6.79 4.32
C GLN A 362 -4.62 -6.43 2.85
N ASN A 363 -3.56 -6.39 2.04
CA ASN A 363 -3.65 -6.08 0.61
C ASN A 363 -4.48 -7.12 -0.17
N GLN A 364 -4.42 -8.39 0.21
CA GLN A 364 -5.24 -9.43 -0.43
C GLN A 364 -6.71 -9.32 -0.04
N VAL A 365 -7.00 -9.04 1.23
CA VAL A 365 -8.37 -8.78 1.69
C VAL A 365 -8.94 -7.56 0.96
N ARG A 366 -8.18 -6.47 0.84
CA ARG A 366 -8.55 -5.27 0.08
C ARG A 366 -8.91 -5.60 -1.38
N THR A 367 -8.10 -6.42 -2.04
CA THR A 367 -8.36 -6.86 -3.42
C THR A 367 -9.66 -7.66 -3.51
N GLY A 368 -9.90 -8.58 -2.57
CA GLY A 368 -11.13 -9.35 -2.48
C GLY A 368 -12.37 -8.49 -2.25
N LEU A 369 -12.26 -7.53 -1.33
CA LEU A 369 -13.34 -6.58 -1.01
C LEU A 369 -13.63 -5.62 -2.16
N SER A 370 -12.64 -5.14 -2.89
CA SER A 370 -12.85 -4.30 -4.09
C SER A 370 -13.60 -5.05 -5.20
N ARG A 371 -13.31 -6.35 -5.36
CA ARG A 371 -14.10 -7.21 -6.28
C ARG A 371 -15.54 -7.38 -5.79
N MET A 372 -15.73 -7.53 -4.48
CA MET A 372 -17.05 -7.64 -3.86
C MET A 372 -17.83 -6.32 -4.00
N GLU A 373 -17.20 -5.16 -3.75
CA GLU A 373 -17.79 -3.84 -3.91
C GLU A 373 -18.43 -3.67 -5.30
N ARG A 374 -17.72 -4.07 -6.34
CA ARG A 374 -18.25 -3.99 -7.71
C ARG A 374 -19.52 -4.81 -7.88
N VAL A 375 -19.55 -6.03 -7.32
CA VAL A 375 -20.74 -6.90 -7.38
C VAL A 375 -21.90 -6.35 -6.54
N VAL A 376 -21.60 -5.77 -5.38
CA VAL A 376 -22.61 -5.12 -4.52
C VAL A 376 -23.24 -3.95 -5.26
N ARG A 377 -22.43 -3.10 -5.88
CA ARG A 377 -22.92 -1.94 -6.65
C ARG A 377 -23.80 -2.35 -7.84
N GLU A 378 -23.42 -3.41 -8.55
CA GLU A 378 -24.22 -3.98 -9.63
C GLU A 378 -25.56 -4.54 -9.10
N ARG A 379 -25.55 -5.25 -7.96
CA ARG A 379 -26.77 -5.78 -7.36
C ARG A 379 -27.71 -4.70 -6.84
N MET A 380 -27.18 -3.61 -6.25
CA MET A 380 -27.98 -2.46 -5.84
C MET A 380 -28.76 -1.85 -7.03
N THR A 381 -28.16 -1.87 -8.21
CA THR A 381 -28.81 -1.31 -9.41
C THR A 381 -29.86 -2.25 -10.03
N THR A 382 -29.73 -3.57 -9.83
CA THR A 382 -30.56 -4.57 -10.53
C THR A 382 -31.67 -5.17 -9.66
N GLN A 383 -31.57 -5.07 -8.32
CA GLN A 383 -32.56 -5.68 -7.41
C GLN A 383 -33.64 -4.67 -6.98
N ASP A 384 -34.83 -5.20 -6.66
CA ASP A 384 -35.90 -4.38 -6.11
C ASP A 384 -35.56 -3.87 -4.69
N VAL A 385 -35.69 -2.58 -4.49
CA VAL A 385 -35.28 -1.87 -3.27
C VAL A 385 -35.94 -2.43 -1.99
N GLU A 386 -37.20 -2.89 -2.07
CA GLU A 386 -37.92 -3.46 -0.93
C GLU A 386 -37.38 -4.81 -0.48
N ALA A 387 -36.85 -5.62 -1.43
CA ALA A 387 -36.33 -6.95 -1.17
C ALA A 387 -34.84 -6.94 -0.76
N ILE A 388 -34.17 -5.81 -0.82
CA ILE A 388 -32.73 -5.71 -0.51
C ILE A 388 -32.49 -5.87 0.99
N THR A 389 -31.59 -6.80 1.31
CA THR A 389 -30.98 -6.96 2.64
C THR A 389 -29.45 -6.99 2.53
N PRO A 390 -28.70 -6.63 3.58
CA PRO A 390 -27.24 -6.74 3.56
C PRO A 390 -26.74 -8.12 3.11
N GLN A 391 -27.40 -9.18 3.55
CA GLN A 391 -27.03 -10.56 3.22
C GLN A 391 -27.25 -10.91 1.74
N THR A 392 -28.27 -10.36 1.08
CA THR A 392 -28.51 -10.58 -0.36
C THR A 392 -27.54 -9.82 -1.26
N LEU A 393 -27.07 -8.66 -0.80
CA LEU A 393 -26.12 -7.82 -1.50
C LEU A 393 -24.70 -8.39 -1.46
N ILE A 394 -24.27 -8.88 -0.30
CA ILE A 394 -22.90 -9.27 -0.06
C ILE A 394 -22.62 -10.65 -0.66
N ASN A 395 -21.59 -10.73 -1.50
CA ASN A 395 -21.04 -12.00 -2.00
C ASN A 395 -19.63 -12.18 -1.45
N ILE A 396 -19.48 -13.12 -0.53
CA ILE A 396 -18.20 -13.38 0.16
C ILE A 396 -17.17 -14.13 -0.70
N ARG A 397 -17.61 -14.78 -1.81
CA ARG A 397 -16.72 -15.65 -2.62
C ARG A 397 -15.45 -14.95 -3.11
N PRO A 398 -15.47 -13.69 -3.60
CA PRO A 398 -14.26 -12.99 -4.04
C PRO A 398 -13.24 -12.78 -2.92
N VAL A 399 -13.70 -12.52 -1.69
CA VAL A 399 -12.84 -12.32 -0.52
C VAL A 399 -12.17 -13.63 -0.12
N VAL A 400 -12.97 -14.68 0.04
CA VAL A 400 -12.46 -16.01 0.38
C VAL A 400 -11.51 -16.54 -0.71
N ALA A 401 -11.83 -16.31 -1.99
CA ALA A 401 -10.97 -16.71 -3.10
C ALA A 401 -9.62 -15.98 -3.08
N SER A 402 -9.61 -14.68 -2.82
CA SER A 402 -8.38 -13.87 -2.75
C SER A 402 -7.46 -14.34 -1.62
N ILE A 403 -8.02 -14.65 -0.45
CA ILE A 403 -7.25 -15.18 0.69
C ILE A 403 -6.69 -16.57 0.36
N LYS A 404 -7.51 -17.47 -0.17
CA LYS A 404 -7.07 -18.82 -0.58
C LYS A 404 -6.00 -18.79 -1.66
N GLU A 405 -6.14 -17.90 -2.64
CA GLU A 405 -5.14 -17.67 -3.70
C GLU A 405 -3.79 -17.24 -3.11
N PHE A 406 -3.79 -16.31 -2.16
CA PHE A 406 -2.57 -15.86 -1.50
C PHE A 406 -1.86 -17.00 -0.78
N PHE A 407 -2.53 -17.72 0.09
CA PHE A 407 -1.88 -18.81 0.85
C PHE A 407 -1.49 -20.01 -0.02
N GLY A 408 -2.23 -20.26 -1.10
CA GLY A 408 -2.00 -21.41 -1.99
C GLY A 408 -0.95 -21.19 -3.07
N THR A 409 -0.96 -20.01 -3.72
CA THR A 409 -0.20 -19.78 -4.96
C THR A 409 0.82 -18.64 -4.88
N SER A 410 0.79 -17.78 -3.85
CA SER A 410 1.74 -16.69 -3.71
C SER A 410 3.18 -17.20 -3.45
N GLN A 411 4.16 -16.60 -4.10
CA GLN A 411 5.58 -16.85 -3.86
C GLN A 411 6.02 -16.52 -2.42
N LEU A 412 5.27 -15.65 -1.72
CA LEU A 412 5.56 -15.25 -0.35
C LEU A 412 5.00 -16.22 0.69
N SER A 413 4.06 -17.09 0.31
CA SER A 413 3.55 -18.17 1.16
C SER A 413 4.31 -19.45 0.83
N GLN A 414 5.27 -19.82 1.67
CA GLN A 414 6.19 -20.91 1.44
C GLN A 414 5.95 -22.06 2.43
N PHE A 415 6.29 -23.28 2.06
CA PHE A 415 6.37 -24.38 3.01
C PHE A 415 7.45 -24.09 4.04
N MET A 416 7.13 -24.32 5.32
CA MET A 416 8.11 -24.12 6.40
C MET A 416 9.31 -25.06 6.24
N ASP A 417 10.52 -24.50 6.31
CA ASP A 417 11.73 -25.34 6.39
C ASP A 417 11.81 -25.99 7.79
N GLN A 418 11.79 -27.31 7.82
CA GLN A 418 11.80 -28.14 9.04
C GLN A 418 13.09 -28.94 9.18
N THR A 419 14.14 -28.64 8.43
CA THR A 419 15.42 -29.35 8.49
C THR A 419 16.06 -29.27 9.86
N ASN A 420 16.05 -28.10 10.50
CA ASN A 420 16.45 -27.90 11.88
C ASN A 420 15.72 -26.66 12.49
N PRO A 421 15.70 -26.53 13.85
CA PRO A 421 15.03 -25.39 14.48
C PRO A 421 15.57 -24.02 14.09
N LEU A 422 16.87 -23.89 13.82
CA LEU A 422 17.50 -22.63 13.41
C LEU A 422 17.05 -22.24 12.00
N SER A 423 17.00 -23.19 11.06
CA SER A 423 16.50 -22.97 9.71
C SER A 423 15.06 -22.54 9.71
N GLY A 424 14.20 -23.17 10.51
CA GLY A 424 12.82 -22.77 10.70
C GLY A 424 12.67 -21.37 11.30
N MET A 425 13.57 -20.95 12.20
CA MET A 425 13.54 -19.62 12.80
C MET A 425 13.98 -18.55 11.80
N THR A 426 15.04 -18.80 11.04
CA THR A 426 15.55 -17.83 10.04
C THR A 426 14.61 -17.68 8.83
N HIS A 427 13.79 -18.68 8.55
CA HIS A 427 12.78 -18.63 7.50
C HIS A 427 11.60 -17.71 7.84
N LYS A 428 11.31 -17.52 9.13
CA LYS A 428 10.23 -16.65 9.64
C LYS A 428 10.66 -15.20 9.75
#